data_850dcdfd23d730321605d213fda28191
#
_entry.id   850dcdfd23d730321605d213fda28191
#
_cell.length_a   1.000
_cell.length_b   1.000
_cell.length_c   1.000
_cell.angle_alpha   90.00
_cell.angle_beta   90.00
_cell.angle_gamma   90.00
#
_symmetry.space_group_name_H-M   'P 1'
#
loop_
_entity.id
_entity.type
_entity.pdbx_description
1 polymer ?
#
loop_
_entity_poly.entity_id
_entity_poly.type
_entity_poly.pdbx_seq_one_letter_code
_entity_poly.pdbx_strand_id
1 'polypeptide(L)'
;YGRFGALSRQELERYCYLDDEDRRLIAARRRDYNRLGFAVQVVTVRHLGMFLADPLDVPPALIEYLAEQLEISDPSMVKRYTDREKTKLEHAWEIQQVYGLKPFGEMESELTSWIVDQAWMTGDGPKAIFGDAVTWLRKRQALLPGITTLERLIGDGRNAADARLWRQLGEQL
;
A
#
# COMPACT_ATOMS: atom_id res chain seq x y z
N TYR A 1 -0.45 -2.54 9.54
CA TYR A 1 -1.11 -2.52 8.23
C TYR A 1 -1.82 -1.20 8.00
N GLY A 2 -1.54 -0.58 6.84
CA GLY A 2 -2.19 0.66 6.43
C GLY A 2 -1.82 1.93 7.20
N ARG A 3 -0.84 1.88 8.08
CA ARG A 3 -0.37 3.03 8.85
C ARG A 3 1.14 2.97 9.07
N PHE A 4 1.76 4.15 9.16
CA PHE A 4 3.12 4.25 9.64
C PHE A 4 3.16 4.10 11.15
N GLY A 5 4.12 3.32 11.64
CA GLY A 5 4.57 3.41 13.02
C GLY A 5 5.50 4.60 13.23
N ALA A 6 6.02 4.76 14.44
CA ALA A 6 7.08 5.71 14.69
C ALA A 6 8.35 5.28 13.92
N LEU A 7 8.91 6.19 13.13
CA LEU A 7 10.10 5.93 12.32
C LEU A 7 11.32 6.61 12.92
N SER A 8 12.38 5.84 13.18
CA SER A 8 13.67 6.38 13.57
C SER A 8 14.35 7.05 12.38
N ARG A 9 15.37 7.88 12.65
CA ARG A 9 16.17 8.49 11.57
C ARG A 9 16.76 7.44 10.64
N GLN A 10 17.24 6.34 11.20
CA GLN A 10 17.82 5.25 10.43
C GLN A 10 16.79 4.56 9.52
N GLU A 11 15.57 4.36 10.01
CA GLU A 11 14.48 3.80 9.22
C GLU A 11 14.02 4.76 8.11
N LEU A 12 13.99 6.07 8.38
CA LEU A 12 13.71 7.08 7.37
C LEU A 12 14.75 7.05 6.24
N GLU A 13 16.03 6.99 6.59
CA GLU A 13 17.11 6.90 5.61
C GLU A 13 17.06 5.62 4.79
N ARG A 14 16.61 4.53 5.38
CA ARG A 14 16.49 3.24 4.71
C ARG A 14 15.30 3.14 3.79
N TYR A 15 14.12 3.62 4.22
CA TYR A 15 12.85 3.37 3.54
C TYR A 15 12.28 4.58 2.80
N CYS A 16 12.67 5.78 3.17
CA CYS A 16 12.12 7.02 2.65
C CYS A 16 13.14 7.85 1.84
N TYR A 17 14.27 7.25 1.49
CA TYR A 17 15.26 7.90 0.61
C TYR A 17 14.68 8.02 -0.80
N LEU A 18 14.88 9.19 -1.41
CA LEU A 18 14.46 9.48 -2.78
C LEU A 18 15.63 9.24 -3.73
N ASP A 19 15.46 8.31 -4.65
CA ASP A 19 16.45 8.04 -5.69
C ASP A 19 16.36 9.08 -6.83
N ASP A 20 17.22 8.96 -7.83
CA ASP A 20 17.30 9.91 -8.94
C ASP A 20 16.02 9.94 -9.78
N GLU A 21 15.37 8.78 -9.97
CA GLU A 21 14.09 8.69 -10.69
C GLU A 21 12.97 9.38 -9.91
N ASP A 22 12.88 9.11 -8.62
CA ASP A 22 11.93 9.77 -7.71
C ASP A 22 12.09 11.30 -7.79
N ARG A 23 13.34 11.77 -7.68
CA ARG A 23 13.67 13.21 -7.71
C ARG A 23 13.29 13.86 -9.02
N ARG A 24 13.49 13.17 -10.14
CA ARG A 24 13.12 13.67 -11.45
C ARG A 24 11.62 13.86 -11.58
N LEU A 25 10.83 12.87 -11.12
CA LEU A 25 9.38 12.95 -11.14
C LEU A 25 8.85 14.06 -10.23
N ILE A 26 9.42 14.18 -9.04
CA ILE A 26 9.06 15.21 -8.06
C ILE A 26 9.36 16.60 -8.61
N ALA A 27 10.52 16.78 -9.24
CA ALA A 27 10.96 18.06 -9.80
C ALA A 27 10.04 18.57 -10.92
N ALA A 28 9.27 17.70 -11.57
CA ALA A 28 8.29 18.08 -12.58
C ALA A 28 7.07 18.82 -11.98
N ARG A 29 6.89 18.80 -10.68
CA ARG A 29 5.80 19.53 -9.99
C ARG A 29 6.18 20.99 -9.81
N ARG A 30 5.22 21.91 -10.00
CA ARG A 30 5.52 23.35 -10.04
C ARG A 30 5.66 24.02 -8.67
N ARG A 31 4.98 23.54 -7.65
CA ARG A 31 4.94 24.18 -6.32
C ARG A 31 5.61 23.28 -5.31
N ASP A 32 6.30 23.86 -4.33
CA ASP A 32 6.96 23.10 -3.29
C ASP A 32 5.99 22.24 -2.49
N TYR A 33 4.79 22.73 -2.19
CA TYR A 33 3.79 21.91 -1.50
C TYR A 33 3.32 20.72 -2.36
N ASN A 34 3.28 20.87 -3.69
CA ASN A 34 2.97 19.75 -4.59
C ASN A 34 4.16 18.79 -4.71
N ARG A 35 5.38 19.31 -4.76
CA ARG A 35 6.60 18.47 -4.76
C ARG A 35 6.69 17.64 -3.50
N LEU A 36 6.49 18.26 -2.35
CA LEU A 36 6.54 17.56 -1.07
C LEU A 36 5.39 16.56 -0.92
N GLY A 37 4.16 16.95 -1.28
CA GLY A 37 3.00 16.06 -1.26
C GLY A 37 3.15 14.87 -2.19
N PHE A 38 3.68 15.06 -3.39
CA PHE A 38 3.98 13.99 -4.33
C PHE A 38 5.00 13.01 -3.72
N ALA A 39 6.08 13.53 -3.16
CA ALA A 39 7.11 12.73 -2.50
C ALA A 39 6.54 11.91 -1.34
N VAL A 40 5.66 12.49 -0.53
CA VAL A 40 4.98 11.78 0.56
C VAL A 40 4.18 10.60 0.00
N GLN A 41 3.43 10.78 -1.08
CA GLN A 41 2.67 9.70 -1.68
C GLN A 41 3.57 8.60 -2.26
N VAL A 42 4.69 8.95 -2.88
CA VAL A 42 5.66 7.97 -3.42
C VAL A 42 6.17 7.07 -2.31
N VAL A 43 6.70 7.64 -1.23
CA VAL A 43 7.25 6.83 -0.13
C VAL A 43 6.16 6.09 0.64
N THR A 44 4.97 6.66 0.75
CA THR A 44 3.83 6.02 1.40
C THR A 44 3.43 4.74 0.68
N VAL A 45 3.20 4.80 -0.62
CA VAL A 45 2.80 3.60 -1.38
C VAL A 45 3.91 2.57 -1.42
N ARG A 46 5.16 3.00 -1.46
CA ARG A 46 6.32 2.11 -1.44
C ARG A 46 6.44 1.37 -0.11
N HIS A 47 6.24 2.05 0.99
CA HIS A 47 6.37 1.48 2.33
C HIS A 47 5.13 0.73 2.79
N LEU A 48 3.94 1.32 2.63
CA LEU A 48 2.67 0.73 3.08
C LEU A 48 2.01 -0.19 2.05
N GLY A 49 2.37 -0.05 0.78
CA GLY A 49 1.72 -0.78 -0.31
C GLY A 49 0.36 -0.24 -0.71
N MET A 50 -0.03 0.93 -0.20
CA MET A 50 -1.29 1.58 -0.51
C MET A 50 -1.17 3.11 -0.39
N PHE A 51 -2.08 3.81 -1.05
CA PHE A 51 -2.25 5.24 -0.85
C PHE A 51 -3.17 5.48 0.36
N LEU A 52 -2.89 6.55 1.12
CA LEU A 52 -3.75 6.94 2.23
C LEU A 52 -4.88 7.84 1.74
N ALA A 53 -6.04 7.74 2.38
CA ALA A 53 -7.18 8.64 2.10
C ALA A 53 -6.80 10.11 2.34
N ASP A 54 -6.12 10.39 3.45
CA ASP A 54 -5.41 11.65 3.67
C ASP A 54 -3.91 11.41 3.48
N PRO A 55 -3.29 11.92 2.40
CA PRO A 55 -1.87 11.70 2.15
C PRO A 55 -0.96 12.25 3.26
N LEU A 56 -1.44 13.20 4.04
CA LEU A 56 -0.67 13.85 5.09
C LEU A 56 -0.81 13.17 6.46
N ASP A 57 -1.59 12.10 6.55
CA ASP A 57 -1.71 11.28 7.77
C ASP A 57 -0.48 10.37 7.94
N VAL A 58 0.67 11.01 8.05
CA VAL A 58 1.99 10.38 8.17
C VAL A 58 2.76 11.04 9.32
N PRO A 59 3.78 10.36 9.88
CA PRO A 59 4.59 10.99 10.92
C PRO A 59 5.23 12.30 10.46
N PRO A 60 5.22 13.35 11.29
CA PRO A 60 5.87 14.63 10.94
C PRO A 60 7.35 14.48 10.55
N ALA A 61 8.07 13.56 11.19
CA ALA A 61 9.48 13.28 10.90
C ALA A 61 9.69 12.82 9.46
N LEU A 62 8.72 12.10 8.86
CA LEU A 62 8.77 11.68 7.46
C LEU A 62 8.70 12.89 6.54
N ILE A 63 7.77 13.80 6.79
CA ILE A 63 7.63 15.04 5.99
C ILE A 63 8.89 15.90 6.09
N GLU A 64 9.43 16.05 7.30
CA GLU A 64 10.66 16.80 7.55
C GLU A 64 11.85 16.18 6.79
N TYR A 65 11.98 14.87 6.82
CA TYR A 65 13.05 14.17 6.11
C TYR A 65 12.93 14.32 4.58
N LEU A 66 11.74 14.26 4.03
CA LEU A 66 11.52 14.50 2.60
C LEU A 66 11.81 15.95 2.21
N ALA A 67 11.39 16.90 3.04
CA ALA A 67 11.68 18.32 2.83
C ALA A 67 13.19 18.60 2.83
N GLU A 68 13.92 17.97 3.75
CA GLU A 68 15.38 18.03 3.80
C GLU A 68 16.02 17.55 2.50
N GLN A 69 15.59 16.39 2.00
CA GLN A 69 16.10 15.84 0.73
C GLN A 69 15.77 16.73 -0.48
N LEU A 70 14.61 17.39 -0.47
CA LEU A 70 14.16 18.27 -1.56
C LEU A 70 14.61 19.72 -1.39
N GLU A 71 15.36 20.02 -0.33
CA GLU A 71 15.82 21.38 -0.02
C GLU A 71 14.66 22.38 0.16
N ILE A 72 13.57 21.92 0.75
CA ILE A 72 12.41 22.74 1.10
C ILE A 72 12.58 23.22 2.54
N SER A 73 12.72 24.53 2.72
CA SER A 73 13.02 25.12 4.02
C SER A 73 11.85 25.13 5.00
N ASP A 74 10.62 25.16 4.53
CA ASP A 74 9.41 25.17 5.36
C ASP A 74 8.52 23.96 5.06
N PRO A 75 8.68 22.85 5.82
CA PRO A 75 7.85 21.66 5.61
C PRO A 75 6.35 21.88 5.87
N SER A 76 6.00 22.89 6.67
CA SER A 76 4.59 23.17 7.01
C SER A 76 3.74 23.56 5.81
N MET A 77 4.37 24.01 4.73
CA MET A 77 3.66 24.36 3.49
C MET A 77 2.95 23.17 2.84
N VAL A 78 3.32 21.94 3.20
CA VAL A 78 2.68 20.71 2.68
C VAL A 78 1.18 20.68 2.98
N LYS A 79 0.71 21.36 3.99
CA LYS A 79 -0.71 21.46 4.34
C LYS A 79 -1.57 21.96 3.18
N ARG A 80 -0.99 22.75 2.29
CA ARG A 80 -1.69 23.27 1.08
C ARG A 80 -1.89 22.19 0.02
N TYR A 81 -1.17 21.09 0.11
CA TYR A 81 -1.26 20.00 -0.86
C TYR A 81 -2.66 19.41 -0.98
N THR A 82 -3.37 19.32 0.13
CA THR A 82 -4.72 18.75 0.18
C THR A 82 -5.84 19.74 -0.06
N ASP A 83 -5.52 21.01 -0.33
CA ASP A 83 -6.53 22.03 -0.66
C ASP A 83 -7.33 21.67 -1.92
N ARG A 84 -6.72 20.94 -2.84
CA ARG A 84 -7.38 20.44 -4.05
C ARG A 84 -7.39 18.91 -4.06
N GLU A 85 -8.57 18.34 -3.87
CA GLU A 85 -8.79 16.89 -3.90
C GLU A 85 -8.28 16.26 -5.20
N LYS A 86 -8.53 16.92 -6.32
CA LYS A 86 -8.14 16.45 -7.66
C LYS A 86 -6.63 16.23 -7.78
N THR A 87 -5.83 17.12 -7.22
CA THR A 87 -4.36 17.05 -7.33
C THR A 87 -3.79 15.77 -6.70
N LYS A 88 -4.24 15.40 -5.50
CA LYS A 88 -3.75 14.19 -4.84
C LYS A 88 -4.15 12.92 -5.61
N LEU A 89 -5.34 12.91 -6.20
CA LEU A 89 -5.82 11.78 -6.98
C LEU A 89 -5.05 11.64 -8.31
N GLU A 90 -4.80 12.73 -9.00
CA GLU A 90 -3.99 12.74 -10.20
C GLU A 90 -2.56 12.28 -9.94
N HIS A 91 -1.96 12.73 -8.83
CA HIS A 91 -0.63 12.31 -8.41
C HIS A 91 -0.58 10.81 -8.06
N ALA A 92 -1.57 10.33 -7.32
CA ALA A 92 -1.65 8.91 -6.98
C ALA A 92 -1.76 8.04 -8.25
N TRP A 93 -2.60 8.45 -9.20
CA TRP A 93 -2.73 7.77 -10.48
C TRP A 93 -1.41 7.77 -11.28
N GLU A 94 -0.73 8.91 -11.36
CA GLU A 94 0.55 9.02 -12.05
C GLU A 94 1.63 8.14 -11.42
N ILE A 95 1.73 8.13 -10.10
CA ILE A 95 2.65 7.27 -9.36
C ILE A 95 2.35 5.80 -9.68
N GLN A 96 1.09 5.43 -9.66
CA GLN A 96 0.66 4.08 -9.99
C GLN A 96 1.10 3.66 -11.39
N GLN A 97 0.95 4.55 -12.39
CA GLN A 97 1.34 4.28 -13.77
C GLN A 97 2.87 4.17 -13.91
N VAL A 98 3.61 5.14 -13.38
CA VAL A 98 5.06 5.21 -13.52
C VAL A 98 5.76 4.03 -12.85
N TYR A 99 5.33 3.65 -11.65
CA TYR A 99 5.94 2.54 -10.90
C TYR A 99 5.33 1.17 -11.21
N GLY A 100 4.40 1.10 -12.15
CA GLY A 100 3.81 -0.18 -12.58
C GLY A 100 3.01 -0.88 -11.50
N LEU A 101 2.32 -0.12 -10.64
CA LEU A 101 1.49 -0.66 -9.56
C LEU A 101 0.12 -1.07 -10.10
N LYS A 102 -0.29 -2.31 -9.85
CA LYS A 102 -1.58 -2.82 -10.30
C LYS A 102 -2.68 -2.46 -9.31
N PRO A 103 -3.85 -1.99 -9.77
CA PRO A 103 -5.00 -1.83 -8.89
C PRO A 103 -5.38 -3.16 -8.24
N PHE A 104 -5.79 -3.12 -6.97
CA PHE A 104 -6.22 -4.32 -6.26
C PHE A 104 -7.34 -5.06 -7.00
N GLY A 105 -8.29 -4.35 -7.60
CA GLY A 105 -9.41 -4.95 -8.35
C GLY A 105 -8.98 -5.89 -9.47
N GLU A 106 -7.83 -5.66 -10.08
CA GLU A 106 -7.29 -6.56 -11.12
C GLU A 106 -6.78 -7.89 -10.55
N MET A 107 -6.43 -7.92 -9.27
CA MET A 107 -5.85 -9.08 -8.61
C MET A 107 -6.83 -9.82 -7.69
N GLU A 108 -8.02 -9.26 -7.48
CA GLU A 108 -8.97 -9.78 -6.49
C GLU A 108 -9.39 -11.22 -6.79
N SER A 109 -9.71 -11.53 -8.04
CA SER A 109 -10.14 -12.88 -8.45
C SER A 109 -9.04 -13.92 -8.24
N GLU A 110 -7.81 -13.63 -8.66
CA GLU A 110 -6.67 -14.54 -8.47
C GLU A 110 -6.33 -14.69 -7.00
N LEU A 111 -6.38 -13.61 -6.23
CA LEU A 111 -6.16 -13.65 -4.78
C LEU A 111 -7.20 -14.51 -4.08
N THR A 112 -8.46 -14.36 -4.44
CA THR A 112 -9.56 -15.15 -3.86
C THR A 112 -9.32 -16.65 -4.06
N SER A 113 -8.97 -17.04 -5.28
CA SER A 113 -8.65 -18.44 -5.59
C SER A 113 -7.43 -18.93 -4.81
N TRP A 114 -6.40 -18.11 -4.72
CA TRP A 114 -5.19 -18.44 -3.96
C TRP A 114 -5.49 -18.62 -2.46
N ILE A 115 -6.33 -17.75 -1.88
CA ILE A 115 -6.71 -17.86 -0.46
C ILE A 115 -7.42 -19.18 -0.18
N VAL A 116 -8.38 -19.58 -1.03
CA VAL A 116 -9.10 -20.85 -0.89
C VAL A 116 -8.13 -22.02 -0.94
N ASP A 117 -7.23 -22.05 -1.93
CA ASP A 117 -6.24 -23.11 -2.07
C ASP A 117 -5.29 -23.16 -0.88
N GLN A 118 -4.86 -22.01 -0.39
CA GLN A 118 -3.96 -21.89 0.76
C GLN A 118 -4.63 -22.42 2.04
N ALA A 119 -5.86 -22.01 2.29
CA ALA A 119 -6.63 -22.49 3.44
C ALA A 119 -6.88 -23.99 3.38
N TRP A 120 -7.15 -24.51 2.19
CA TRP A 120 -7.34 -25.95 1.95
C TRP A 120 -6.06 -26.75 2.20
N MET A 121 -4.92 -26.28 1.65
CA MET A 121 -3.67 -27.03 1.65
C MET A 121 -2.95 -27.00 3.01
N THR A 122 -2.98 -25.85 3.69
CA THR A 122 -2.18 -25.64 4.90
C THR A 122 -2.98 -25.79 6.19
N GLY A 123 -4.28 -25.53 6.16
CA GLY A 123 -5.10 -25.43 7.36
C GLY A 123 -4.74 -24.25 8.25
N ASP A 124 -3.96 -23.28 7.73
CA ASP A 124 -3.51 -22.11 8.49
C ASP A 124 -4.67 -21.23 8.96
N GLY A 125 -4.47 -20.57 10.11
CA GLY A 125 -5.40 -19.60 10.65
C GLY A 125 -5.42 -18.29 9.85
N PRO A 126 -6.41 -17.42 10.14
CA PRO A 126 -6.61 -16.18 9.36
C PRO A 126 -5.42 -15.23 9.42
N LYS A 127 -4.70 -15.18 10.54
CA LYS A 127 -3.55 -14.28 10.70
C LYS A 127 -2.38 -14.66 9.80
N ALA A 128 -2.09 -15.96 9.69
CA ALA A 128 -1.03 -16.48 8.83
C ALA A 128 -1.38 -16.25 7.36
N ILE A 129 -2.62 -16.55 6.96
CA ILE A 129 -3.08 -16.33 5.59
C ILE A 129 -3.07 -14.84 5.24
N PHE A 130 -3.42 -13.96 6.18
CA PHE A 130 -3.35 -12.52 5.99
C PHE A 130 -1.93 -12.05 5.64
N GLY A 131 -0.95 -12.45 6.44
CA GLY A 131 0.46 -12.11 6.18
C GLY A 131 0.96 -12.62 4.84
N ASP A 132 0.61 -13.85 4.49
CA ASP A 132 0.98 -14.46 3.21
C ASP A 132 0.29 -13.78 2.03
N ALA A 133 -0.96 -13.36 2.19
CA ALA A 133 -1.71 -12.61 1.17
C ALA A 133 -1.07 -11.25 0.90
N VAL A 134 -0.64 -10.54 1.94
CA VAL A 134 0.10 -9.28 1.79
C VAL A 134 1.38 -9.50 0.98
N THR A 135 2.14 -10.53 1.32
CA THR A 135 3.35 -10.89 0.59
C THR A 135 3.05 -11.25 -0.87
N TRP A 136 1.99 -12.00 -1.11
CA TRP A 136 1.54 -12.40 -2.44
C TRP A 136 1.21 -11.19 -3.31
N LEU A 137 0.48 -10.22 -2.76
CA LEU A 137 0.14 -8.97 -3.46
C LEU A 137 1.37 -8.12 -3.76
N ARG A 138 2.26 -7.96 -2.77
CA ARG A 138 3.48 -7.16 -2.94
C ARG A 138 4.41 -7.74 -4.01
N LYS A 139 4.56 -9.04 -4.06
CA LYS A 139 5.37 -9.71 -5.10
C LYS A 139 4.85 -9.45 -6.51
N ARG A 140 3.56 -9.19 -6.65
CA ARG A 140 2.90 -8.89 -7.92
C ARG A 140 2.79 -7.39 -8.20
N GLN A 141 3.39 -6.57 -7.35
CA GLN A 141 3.29 -5.10 -7.44
C GLN A 141 1.84 -4.62 -7.46
N ALA A 142 0.99 -5.28 -6.71
CA ALA A 142 -0.41 -4.91 -6.56
C ALA A 142 -0.60 -4.03 -5.32
N LEU A 143 -1.45 -3.02 -5.45
CA LEU A 143 -1.86 -2.21 -4.32
C LEU A 143 -2.61 -3.05 -3.30
N LEU A 144 -2.33 -2.84 -2.02
CA LEU A 144 -3.02 -3.52 -0.94
C LEU A 144 -4.43 -2.92 -0.74
N PRO A 145 -5.43 -3.76 -0.49
CA PRO A 145 -6.77 -3.28 -0.16
C PRO A 145 -6.85 -2.80 1.29
N GLY A 146 -7.97 -2.19 1.67
CA GLY A 146 -8.25 -1.91 3.07
C GLY A 146 -8.27 -3.19 3.90
N ILE A 147 -7.91 -3.07 5.20
CA ILE A 147 -7.80 -4.22 6.10
C ILE A 147 -9.09 -5.05 6.17
N THR A 148 -10.24 -4.39 6.26
CA THR A 148 -11.54 -5.06 6.32
C THR A 148 -11.87 -5.85 5.06
N THR A 149 -11.48 -5.35 3.89
CA THR A 149 -11.64 -6.05 2.63
C THR A 149 -10.83 -7.34 2.62
N LEU A 150 -9.55 -7.26 3.02
CA LEU A 150 -8.69 -8.43 3.03
C LEU A 150 -9.12 -9.45 4.08
N GLU A 151 -9.52 -9.01 5.27
CA GLU A 151 -10.07 -9.88 6.31
C GLU A 151 -11.33 -10.61 5.83
N ARG A 152 -12.22 -9.91 5.14
CA ARG A 152 -13.44 -10.51 4.57
C ARG A 152 -13.11 -11.57 3.53
N LEU A 153 -12.19 -11.28 2.62
CA LEU A 153 -11.77 -12.24 1.59
C LEU A 153 -11.16 -13.51 2.21
N ILE A 154 -10.36 -13.35 3.26
CA ILE A 154 -9.75 -14.47 3.98
C ILE A 154 -10.82 -15.30 4.71
N GLY A 155 -11.77 -14.65 5.38
CA GLY A 155 -12.89 -15.33 6.04
C GLY A 155 -13.73 -16.12 5.05
N ASP A 156 -14.10 -15.52 3.94
CA ASP A 156 -14.88 -16.17 2.88
C ASP A 156 -14.11 -17.34 2.25
N GLY A 157 -12.81 -17.17 2.02
CA GLY A 157 -11.95 -18.21 1.45
C GLY A 157 -11.79 -19.42 2.37
N ARG A 158 -11.64 -19.18 3.68
CA ARG A 158 -11.59 -20.26 4.67
C ARG A 158 -12.91 -21.02 4.75
N ASN A 159 -14.03 -20.31 4.71
CA ASN A 159 -15.35 -20.93 4.69
C ASN A 159 -15.55 -21.78 3.43
N ALA A 160 -15.09 -21.31 2.28
CA ALA A 160 -15.13 -22.08 1.03
C ALA A 160 -14.24 -23.34 1.09
N ALA A 161 -13.07 -23.24 1.71
CA ALA A 161 -12.18 -24.38 1.92
C ALA A 161 -12.81 -25.43 2.86
N ASP A 162 -13.44 -25.00 3.93
CA ASP A 162 -14.16 -25.89 4.85
C ASP A 162 -15.33 -26.59 4.14
N ALA A 163 -16.10 -25.87 3.35
CA ALA A 163 -17.19 -26.45 2.57
C ALA A 163 -16.69 -27.50 1.56
N ARG A 164 -15.53 -27.26 0.94
CA ARG A 164 -14.87 -28.23 0.06
C ARG A 164 -14.48 -29.50 0.79
N LEU A 165 -13.93 -29.37 2.01
CA LEU A 165 -13.57 -30.51 2.86
C LEU A 165 -14.78 -31.36 3.19
N TRP A 166 -15.85 -30.74 3.64
CA TRP A 166 -17.09 -31.45 3.98
C TRP A 166 -17.69 -32.18 2.78
N ARG A 167 -17.66 -31.59 1.60
CA ARG A 167 -18.12 -32.27 0.37
C ARG A 167 -17.29 -33.51 0.06
N GLN A 168 -15.96 -33.42 0.17
CA GLN A 168 -15.09 -34.58 -0.10
C GLN A 168 -15.29 -35.70 0.92
N LEU A 169 -15.46 -35.37 2.20
CA LEU A 169 -15.76 -36.35 3.23
C LEU A 169 -17.12 -37.01 3.03
N GLY A 170 -18.12 -36.23 2.58
CA GLY A 170 -19.45 -36.75 2.26
C GLY A 170 -19.47 -37.71 1.06
N GLU A 171 -18.61 -37.48 0.07
CA GLU A 171 -18.48 -38.36 -1.11
C GLU A 171 -17.80 -39.71 -0.77
N GLN A 172 -17.03 -39.78 0.34
CA GLN A 172 -16.36 -41.01 0.77
C GLN A 172 -17.20 -41.88 1.71
N LEU A 173 -18.31 -41.38 2.16
CA LEU A 173 -19.27 -42.08 3.01
C LEU A 173 -20.41 -42.65 2.16
#